data_0dba595887c6233fddbd3889fd520b6a
#
_entry.id   0dba595887c6233fddbd3889fd520b6a
#
_cell.length_a   1.000
_cell.length_b   1.000
_cell.length_c   1.000
_cell.angle_alpha   90.00
_cell.angle_beta   90.00
_cell.angle_gamma   90.00
#
_symmetry.space_group_name_H-M   'P 1'
#
loop_
_entity.id
_entity.type
_entity.pdbx_description
1 polymer ?
#
loop_
_entity_poly.entity_id
_entity_poly.type
_entity_poly.pdbx_seq_one_letter_code
_entity_poly.pdbx_strand_id
1 'polypeptide(L)'
;MVRPSFQATLTGVVFMAGVGSLATEIAASRLLAPYFGNSTIVWANVIGLVLASLSLGYWLGGRLADRRPHPRTLGVLVVAAASLIAFIPFVARPILDASVEGLDRVSAGAAIGSFFGVLVLFVPPVTILGMVAPFAIRLALTNVASAGTVAGRLYAVSTVGSLLGTFLSALVTIPAIGTQRTLLASAALIALCGAVLLGLRWLVLPAAIAALLLIPPGAVKAQRGVIFEDESRYQFIQVVEREGVRRLYLDEGLATHSVWRKDEVLTGGVWDTYLAVPQLLRREARRVAMLGNAAGTAARAYARFYPGAEIDGVELDPAVSDVGRRFFGMGELDNLTVHDTDARAFLRRTDARYDVIIVDAYRPPYVPFYLATKEFFALVRDRLQPGGLVALNVATTPENHDLAREIAGTLRTQLPQVLAWQPLRFNQIVIGLNRPEGDAVAPRVPPTELLPLVASLRRGARPVAPSADPWNDDRAPVEWVTDRMIVDFAVEGGRFDEDPLPTEP
;
A
#
# COMPACT_ATOMS: atom_id res chain seq x y z
N MET A 1 -37.25 36.56 2.20
CA MET A 1 -37.07 35.30 1.42
C MET A 1 -35.70 35.30 0.76
N VAL A 2 -34.92 34.24 0.99
CA VAL A 2 -33.63 34.05 0.27
C VAL A 2 -33.97 33.76 -1.18
N ARG A 3 -33.30 34.45 -2.12
CA ARG A 3 -33.55 34.27 -3.56
C ARG A 3 -33.30 32.81 -3.95
N PRO A 4 -34.14 32.14 -4.77
CA PRO A 4 -33.97 30.75 -5.17
C PRO A 4 -32.57 30.46 -5.77
N SER A 5 -32.02 31.40 -6.53
CA SER A 5 -30.65 31.32 -7.08
C SER A 5 -29.57 31.25 -6.02
N PHE A 6 -29.74 31.93 -4.88
CA PHE A 6 -28.77 31.91 -3.80
C PHE A 6 -28.82 30.60 -3.00
N GLN A 7 -30.02 30.02 -2.82
CA GLN A 7 -30.13 28.68 -2.20
C GLN A 7 -29.48 27.61 -3.07
N ALA A 8 -29.63 27.68 -4.39
CA ALA A 8 -28.96 26.78 -5.31
C ALA A 8 -27.41 26.92 -5.21
N THR A 9 -26.92 28.17 -5.14
CA THR A 9 -25.48 28.42 -4.93
C THR A 9 -24.96 27.80 -3.62
N LEU A 10 -25.67 28.02 -2.50
CA LEU A 10 -25.28 27.41 -1.21
C LEU A 10 -25.28 25.89 -1.28
N THR A 11 -26.27 25.27 -1.92
CA THR A 11 -26.36 23.83 -2.13
C THR A 11 -25.17 23.34 -2.94
N GLY A 12 -24.79 24.02 -4.01
CA GLY A 12 -23.62 23.71 -4.83
C GLY A 12 -22.30 23.83 -4.05
N VAL A 13 -22.15 24.88 -3.25
CA VAL A 13 -20.95 25.07 -2.40
C VAL A 13 -20.81 23.95 -1.38
N VAL A 14 -21.92 23.56 -0.71
CA VAL A 14 -21.91 22.45 0.27
C VAL A 14 -21.60 21.12 -0.42
N PHE A 15 -22.17 20.86 -1.57
CA PHE A 15 -21.88 19.67 -2.37
C PHE A 15 -20.39 19.59 -2.73
N MET A 16 -19.83 20.66 -3.27
CA MET A 16 -18.43 20.72 -3.69
C MET A 16 -17.46 20.69 -2.51
N ALA A 17 -17.84 21.24 -1.36
CA ALA A 17 -17.06 21.10 -0.14
C ALA A 17 -17.01 19.63 0.35
N GLY A 18 -18.13 18.92 0.23
CA GLY A 18 -18.19 17.48 0.48
C GLY A 18 -17.27 16.70 -0.48
N VAL A 19 -17.39 16.94 -1.79
CA VAL A 19 -16.51 16.33 -2.80
C VAL A 19 -15.05 16.57 -2.46
N GLY A 20 -14.66 17.81 -2.22
CA GLY A 20 -13.27 18.19 -1.95
C GLY A 20 -12.72 17.66 -0.65
N SER A 21 -13.55 17.57 0.40
CA SER A 21 -13.12 17.03 1.70
C SER A 21 -12.69 15.58 1.55
N LEU A 22 -13.54 14.71 1.02
CA LEU A 22 -13.23 13.28 0.90
C LEU A 22 -12.23 12.99 -0.23
N ALA A 23 -12.24 13.78 -1.33
CA ALA A 23 -11.18 13.70 -2.32
C ALA A 23 -9.79 14.01 -1.72
N THR A 24 -9.73 15.01 -0.82
CA THR A 24 -8.49 15.36 -0.10
C THR A 24 -8.07 14.26 0.88
N GLU A 25 -9.02 13.61 1.57
CA GLU A 25 -8.75 12.47 2.46
C GLU A 25 -8.16 11.26 1.71
N ILE A 26 -8.77 10.87 0.60
CA ILE A 26 -8.25 9.79 -0.25
C ILE A 26 -6.87 10.15 -0.81
N ALA A 27 -6.70 11.39 -1.28
CA ALA A 27 -5.41 11.86 -1.76
C ALA A 27 -4.34 11.91 -0.64
N ALA A 28 -4.74 12.20 0.62
CA ALA A 28 -3.84 12.20 1.76
C ALA A 28 -3.25 10.81 2.00
N SER A 29 -4.08 9.75 2.03
CA SER A 29 -3.59 8.39 2.22
C SER A 29 -2.61 7.98 1.12
N ARG A 30 -2.88 8.35 -0.14
CA ARG A 30 -2.00 8.09 -1.28
C ARG A 30 -0.69 8.87 -1.24
N LEU A 31 -0.74 10.14 -0.81
CA LEU A 31 0.46 10.97 -0.70
C LEU A 31 1.39 10.51 0.44
N LEU A 32 0.82 9.92 1.48
CA LEU A 32 1.57 9.40 2.63
C LEU A 32 2.14 8.00 2.39
N ALA A 33 1.51 7.19 1.54
CA ALA A 33 1.92 5.81 1.27
C ALA A 33 3.39 5.65 0.86
N PRO A 34 3.98 6.50 -0.02
CA PRO A 34 5.40 6.43 -0.39
C PRO A 34 6.38 6.72 0.76
N TYR A 35 5.90 7.25 1.88
CA TYR A 35 6.72 7.63 3.05
C TYR A 35 6.50 6.73 4.26
N PHE A 36 5.26 6.32 4.52
CA PHE A 36 4.87 5.65 5.77
C PHE A 36 4.16 4.30 5.52
N GLY A 37 4.00 3.90 4.26
CA GLY A 37 3.26 2.69 3.89
C GLY A 37 1.74 2.83 4.04
N ASN A 38 1.06 1.69 3.88
CA ASN A 38 -0.41 1.57 3.89
C ASN A 38 -0.92 0.77 5.10
N SER A 39 -0.33 0.98 6.29
CA SER A 39 -0.72 0.26 7.50
C SER A 39 -2.05 0.73 8.08
N THR A 40 -2.67 -0.12 8.90
CA THR A 40 -3.87 0.23 9.69
C THR A 40 -3.63 1.46 10.56
N ILE A 41 -2.41 1.65 11.11
CA ILE A 41 -2.05 2.81 11.94
C ILE A 41 -2.04 4.09 11.09
N VAL A 42 -1.44 4.05 9.91
CA VAL A 42 -1.43 5.21 8.98
C VAL A 42 -2.86 5.58 8.59
N TRP A 43 -3.70 4.60 8.26
CA TRP A 43 -5.12 4.82 7.98
C TRP A 43 -5.88 5.39 9.17
N ALA A 44 -5.63 4.87 10.40
CA ALA A 44 -6.24 5.40 11.61
C ALA A 44 -5.85 6.86 11.87
N ASN A 45 -4.59 7.24 11.62
CA ASN A 45 -4.14 8.62 11.71
C ASN A 45 -4.84 9.53 10.68
N VAL A 46 -4.93 9.11 9.43
CA VAL A 46 -5.61 9.89 8.38
C VAL A 46 -7.09 10.08 8.74
N ILE A 47 -7.82 8.99 8.97
CA ILE A 47 -9.26 9.03 9.27
C ILE A 47 -9.52 9.78 10.57
N GLY A 48 -8.77 9.47 11.63
CA GLY A 48 -8.95 10.08 12.96
C GLY A 48 -8.71 11.59 12.95
N LEU A 49 -7.62 12.05 12.33
CA LEU A 49 -7.31 13.48 12.24
C LEU A 49 -8.26 14.23 11.31
N VAL A 50 -8.69 13.62 10.21
CA VAL A 50 -9.71 14.21 9.30
C VAL A 50 -11.04 14.38 10.03
N LEU A 51 -11.52 13.35 10.74
CA LEU A 51 -12.76 13.44 11.53
C LEU A 51 -12.65 14.47 12.66
N ALA A 52 -11.52 14.53 13.36
CA ALA A 52 -11.25 15.56 14.37
C ALA A 52 -11.25 16.95 13.75
N SER A 53 -10.64 17.12 12.57
CA SER A 53 -10.61 18.37 11.81
C SER A 53 -11.99 18.84 11.40
N LEU A 54 -12.81 17.93 10.86
CA LEU A 54 -14.20 18.21 10.50
C LEU A 54 -15.01 18.61 11.73
N SER A 55 -14.86 17.92 12.87
CA SER A 55 -15.55 18.24 14.10
C SER A 55 -15.17 19.62 14.61
N LEU A 56 -13.88 19.95 14.62
CA LEU A 56 -13.38 21.29 14.94
C LEU A 56 -13.94 22.35 13.97
N GLY A 57 -13.94 22.01 12.68
CA GLY A 57 -14.50 22.84 11.61
C GLY A 57 -15.98 23.14 11.83
N TYR A 58 -16.78 22.14 12.14
CA TYR A 58 -18.21 22.32 12.43
C TYR A 58 -18.43 23.30 13.61
N TRP A 59 -17.68 23.13 14.69
CA TRP A 59 -17.77 23.99 15.85
C TRP A 59 -17.33 25.42 15.58
N LEU A 60 -16.17 25.61 14.93
CA LEU A 60 -15.66 26.94 14.56
C LEU A 60 -16.55 27.62 13.51
N GLY A 61 -17.02 26.86 12.53
CA GLY A 61 -17.88 27.35 11.45
C GLY A 61 -19.22 27.84 11.96
N GLY A 62 -19.86 27.11 12.89
CA GLY A 62 -21.09 27.56 13.54
C GLY A 62 -20.90 28.87 14.29
N ARG A 63 -19.86 28.96 15.14
CA ARG A 63 -19.55 30.19 15.89
C ARG A 63 -19.26 31.39 14.98
N LEU A 64 -18.50 31.17 13.90
CA LEU A 64 -18.17 32.23 12.96
C LEU A 64 -19.41 32.68 12.17
N ALA A 65 -20.26 31.73 11.75
CA ALA A 65 -21.51 32.01 11.05
C ALA A 65 -22.47 32.83 11.90
N ASP A 66 -22.57 32.59 13.20
CA ASP A 66 -23.39 33.38 14.10
C ASP A 66 -22.87 34.81 14.27
N ARG A 67 -21.54 34.99 14.31
CA ARG A 67 -20.91 36.30 14.46
C ARG A 67 -20.87 37.12 13.18
N ARG A 68 -20.71 36.45 12.01
CA ARG A 68 -20.53 37.09 10.71
C ARG A 68 -21.34 36.38 9.61
N PRO A 69 -22.67 36.36 9.64
CA PRO A 69 -23.52 35.62 8.70
C PRO A 69 -23.54 36.28 7.34
N HIS A 70 -22.39 36.29 6.63
CA HIS A 70 -22.29 36.96 5.34
C HIS A 70 -21.76 36.01 4.26
N PRO A 71 -22.38 35.94 3.05
CA PRO A 71 -21.94 35.06 1.97
C PRO A 71 -20.46 35.24 1.58
N ARG A 72 -19.94 36.46 1.65
CA ARG A 72 -18.53 36.76 1.39
C ARG A 72 -17.60 36.04 2.38
N THR A 73 -17.99 35.95 3.67
CA THR A 73 -17.20 35.23 4.67
C THR A 73 -17.09 33.75 4.31
N LEU A 74 -18.21 33.14 3.92
CA LEU A 74 -18.21 31.75 3.40
C LEU A 74 -17.32 31.61 2.16
N GLY A 75 -17.43 32.54 1.20
CA GLY A 75 -16.57 32.54 0.02
C GLY A 75 -15.08 32.62 0.32
N VAL A 76 -14.67 33.46 1.29
CA VAL A 76 -13.27 33.54 1.75
C VAL A 76 -12.81 32.23 2.38
N LEU A 77 -13.63 31.58 3.21
CA LEU A 77 -13.30 30.28 3.79
C LEU A 77 -13.07 29.20 2.71
N VAL A 78 -14.00 29.12 1.75
CA VAL A 78 -13.90 28.15 0.65
C VAL A 78 -12.64 28.37 -0.19
N VAL A 79 -12.35 29.65 -0.53
CA VAL A 79 -11.11 30.00 -1.26
C VAL A 79 -9.87 29.71 -0.44
N ALA A 80 -9.87 29.99 0.85
CA ALA A 80 -8.73 29.69 1.72
C ALA A 80 -8.45 28.19 1.81
N ALA A 81 -9.50 27.37 1.98
CA ALA A 81 -9.35 25.91 1.96
C ALA A 81 -8.79 25.41 0.63
N ALA A 82 -9.34 25.89 -0.49
CA ALA A 82 -8.87 25.55 -1.83
C ALA A 82 -7.40 25.91 -2.03
N SER A 83 -6.98 27.09 -1.57
CA SER A 83 -5.59 27.54 -1.68
C SER A 83 -4.64 26.66 -0.88
N LEU A 84 -5.03 26.27 0.34
CA LEU A 84 -4.24 25.36 1.16
C LEU A 84 -4.11 23.98 0.49
N ILE A 85 -5.22 23.43 -0.04
CA ILE A 85 -5.18 22.14 -0.77
C ILE A 85 -4.28 22.26 -2.01
N ALA A 86 -4.39 23.34 -2.78
CA ALA A 86 -3.56 23.58 -3.96
C ALA A 86 -2.05 23.71 -3.61
N PHE A 87 -1.74 24.11 -2.39
CA PHE A 87 -0.36 24.28 -1.93
C PHE A 87 0.28 22.93 -1.48
N ILE A 88 -0.54 21.94 -1.06
CA ILE A 88 -0.06 20.64 -0.57
C ILE A 88 0.96 19.99 -1.53
N PRO A 89 0.70 19.81 -2.84
CA PRO A 89 1.64 19.15 -3.74
C PRO A 89 3.06 19.75 -3.75
N PHE A 90 3.20 21.03 -3.45
CA PHE A 90 4.48 21.75 -3.49
C PHE A 90 5.27 21.68 -2.17
N VAL A 91 4.56 21.50 -1.04
CA VAL A 91 5.18 21.48 0.29
C VAL A 91 5.20 20.11 0.94
N ALA A 92 4.43 19.15 0.39
CA ALA A 92 4.32 17.83 0.98
C ALA A 92 5.67 17.14 1.10
N ARG A 93 6.46 17.14 0.02
CA ARG A 93 7.76 16.47 -0.02
C ARG A 93 8.70 16.94 1.10
N PRO A 94 9.09 18.22 1.23
CA PRO A 94 10.02 18.64 2.29
C PRO A 94 9.47 18.38 3.70
N ILE A 95 8.14 18.43 3.90
CA ILE A 95 7.51 18.15 5.19
C ILE A 95 7.57 16.65 5.50
N LEU A 96 7.28 15.80 4.52
CA LEU A 96 7.29 14.35 4.69
C LEU A 96 8.72 13.80 4.82
N ASP A 97 9.67 14.29 4.01
CA ASP A 97 11.10 13.96 4.14
C ASP A 97 11.59 14.31 5.56
N ALA A 98 11.30 15.52 6.05
CA ALA A 98 11.67 15.93 7.41
C ALA A 98 10.97 15.09 8.50
N SER A 99 9.74 14.63 8.24
CA SER A 99 9.00 13.74 9.15
C SER A 99 9.63 12.35 9.23
N VAL A 100 10.19 11.83 8.14
CA VAL A 100 10.94 10.57 8.12
C VAL A 100 12.29 10.74 8.80
N GLU A 101 13.12 11.71 8.35
CA GLU A 101 14.47 11.93 8.88
C GLU A 101 14.48 12.28 10.38
N GLY A 102 13.49 13.06 10.84
CA GLY A 102 13.34 13.43 12.25
C GLY A 102 13.00 12.24 13.16
N LEU A 103 12.41 11.19 12.60
CA LEU A 103 11.87 10.02 13.30
C LEU A 103 12.69 8.75 13.12
N ASP A 104 13.63 8.72 12.17
CA ASP A 104 14.64 7.65 12.07
C ASP A 104 15.46 7.50 13.37
N ARG A 105 15.42 8.53 14.22
CA ARG A 105 16.02 8.55 15.55
C ARG A 105 15.08 8.08 16.67
N VAL A 106 13.80 7.88 16.37
CA VAL A 106 12.75 7.52 17.34
C VAL A 106 11.99 6.31 16.82
N SER A 107 11.96 5.26 17.59
CA SER A 107 11.42 3.93 17.28
C SER A 107 9.93 3.84 16.91
N ALA A 108 9.24 4.96 16.75
CA ALA A 108 7.83 5.01 16.39
C ALA A 108 7.59 5.67 15.00
N GLY A 109 8.57 5.59 14.11
CA GLY A 109 8.69 6.37 12.85
C GLY A 109 7.43 6.53 12.01
N ALA A 110 6.84 5.43 11.53
CA ALA A 110 5.69 5.51 10.61
C ALA A 110 4.41 6.06 11.28
N ALA A 111 4.13 5.65 12.53
CA ALA A 111 2.94 6.09 13.25
C ALA A 111 2.99 7.59 13.59
N ILE A 112 4.11 8.04 14.16
CA ILE A 112 4.28 9.45 14.56
C ILE A 112 4.51 10.33 13.32
N GLY A 113 5.28 9.85 12.33
CA GLY A 113 5.54 10.58 11.09
C GLY A 113 4.27 10.82 10.28
N SER A 114 3.45 9.79 10.10
CA SER A 114 2.17 9.94 9.42
C SER A 114 1.21 10.86 10.19
N PHE A 115 1.18 10.78 11.53
CA PHE A 115 0.38 11.69 12.36
C PHE A 115 0.78 13.16 12.12
N PHE A 116 2.08 13.50 12.17
CA PHE A 116 2.56 14.85 11.92
C PHE A 116 2.36 15.29 10.46
N GLY A 117 2.58 14.41 9.49
CA GLY A 117 2.33 14.69 8.10
C GLY A 117 0.85 15.07 7.84
N VAL A 118 -0.09 14.32 8.39
CA VAL A 118 -1.52 14.63 8.31
C VAL A 118 -1.85 15.93 9.06
N LEU A 119 -1.31 16.08 10.27
CA LEU A 119 -1.57 17.24 11.11
C LEU A 119 -1.19 18.56 10.40
N VAL A 120 -0.03 18.60 9.76
CA VAL A 120 0.48 19.82 9.13
C VAL A 120 -0.16 20.06 7.76
N LEU A 121 -0.28 19.03 6.94
CA LEU A 121 -0.73 19.17 5.53
C LEU A 121 -2.25 19.22 5.39
N PHE A 122 -2.98 18.39 6.14
CA PHE A 122 -4.39 18.14 5.88
C PHE A 122 -5.34 18.71 6.94
N VAL A 123 -4.94 18.79 8.21
CA VAL A 123 -5.81 19.34 9.28
C VAL A 123 -6.26 20.77 8.97
N PRO A 124 -5.40 21.73 8.56
CA PRO A 124 -5.84 23.09 8.31
C PRO A 124 -6.89 23.20 7.19
N PRO A 125 -6.68 22.69 5.98
CA PRO A 125 -7.67 22.81 4.92
C PRO A 125 -8.96 22.06 5.21
N VAL A 126 -8.89 20.86 5.81
CA VAL A 126 -10.08 20.06 6.15
C VAL A 126 -10.91 20.72 7.25
N THR A 127 -10.25 21.33 8.25
CA THR A 127 -10.96 22.13 9.27
C THR A 127 -11.77 23.26 8.64
N ILE A 128 -11.18 23.98 7.68
CA ILE A 128 -11.87 25.07 7.00
C ILE A 128 -13.02 24.53 6.12
N LEU A 129 -12.85 23.40 5.42
CA LEU A 129 -13.92 22.75 4.68
C LEU A 129 -15.06 22.31 5.61
N GLY A 130 -14.76 21.80 6.79
CA GLY A 130 -15.75 21.49 7.82
C GLY A 130 -16.61 22.70 8.23
N MET A 131 -16.06 23.91 8.18
CA MET A 131 -16.84 25.12 8.52
C MET A 131 -17.96 25.41 7.52
N VAL A 132 -17.90 24.87 6.29
CA VAL A 132 -18.82 25.23 5.19
C VAL A 132 -20.26 24.81 5.49
N ALA A 133 -20.49 23.58 5.95
CA ALA A 133 -21.85 23.07 6.15
C ALA A 133 -22.64 23.87 7.21
N PRO A 134 -22.15 24.07 8.46
CA PRO A 134 -22.87 24.86 9.46
C PRO A 134 -23.04 26.32 9.04
N PHE A 135 -22.03 26.87 8.33
CA PHE A 135 -22.12 28.23 7.81
C PHE A 135 -23.21 28.36 6.74
N ALA A 136 -23.29 27.41 5.82
CA ALA A 136 -24.33 27.39 4.78
C ALA A 136 -25.74 27.20 5.39
N ILE A 137 -25.88 26.34 6.39
CA ILE A 137 -27.13 26.16 7.15
C ILE A 137 -27.57 27.51 7.74
N ARG A 138 -26.64 28.21 8.42
CA ARG A 138 -26.94 29.53 9.02
C ARG A 138 -27.41 30.57 7.99
N LEU A 139 -26.77 30.57 6.81
CA LEU A 139 -27.16 31.50 5.72
C LEU A 139 -28.49 31.12 5.04
N ALA A 140 -28.80 29.83 4.96
CA ALA A 140 -30.03 29.32 4.35
C ALA A 140 -31.25 29.42 5.27
N LEU A 141 -31.02 29.52 6.58
CA LEU A 141 -32.08 29.49 7.60
C LEU A 141 -32.80 30.84 7.64
N THR A 142 -34.08 30.80 7.29
CA THR A 142 -34.98 32.00 7.35
C THR A 142 -35.95 31.92 8.50
N ASN A 143 -36.29 30.72 8.99
CA ASN A 143 -37.22 30.50 10.07
C ASN A 143 -36.78 29.26 10.89
N VAL A 144 -36.83 29.38 12.21
CA VAL A 144 -36.47 28.28 13.14
C VAL A 144 -37.36 27.05 12.90
N ALA A 145 -38.62 27.21 12.55
CA ALA A 145 -39.53 26.11 12.27
C ALA A 145 -39.09 25.21 11.08
N SER A 146 -38.26 25.73 10.17
CA SER A 146 -37.72 24.99 9.02
C SER A 146 -36.28 24.49 9.25
N ALA A 147 -35.72 24.68 10.44
CA ALA A 147 -34.31 24.40 10.70
C ALA A 147 -33.93 22.92 10.43
N GLY A 148 -34.77 21.99 10.86
CA GLY A 148 -34.53 20.55 10.63
C GLY A 148 -34.50 20.19 9.12
N THR A 149 -35.45 20.71 8.35
CA THR A 149 -35.52 20.44 6.91
C THR A 149 -34.33 21.05 6.16
N VAL A 150 -33.94 22.30 6.49
CA VAL A 150 -32.78 22.97 5.86
C VAL A 150 -31.48 22.24 6.20
N ALA A 151 -31.27 21.94 7.47
CA ALA A 151 -30.07 21.22 7.93
C ALA A 151 -29.99 19.81 7.32
N GLY A 152 -31.09 19.03 7.39
CA GLY A 152 -31.16 17.70 6.82
C GLY A 152 -30.85 17.66 5.32
N ARG A 153 -31.44 18.60 4.55
CA ARG A 153 -31.16 18.72 3.11
C ARG A 153 -29.70 19.05 2.83
N LEU A 154 -29.09 20.01 3.52
CA LEU A 154 -27.71 20.39 3.29
C LEU A 154 -26.72 19.30 3.73
N TYR A 155 -26.99 18.60 4.85
CA TYR A 155 -26.21 17.43 5.23
C TYR A 155 -26.30 16.30 4.20
N ALA A 156 -27.50 15.98 3.71
CA ALA A 156 -27.68 14.97 2.67
C ALA A 156 -26.90 15.32 1.40
N VAL A 157 -26.94 16.58 0.96
CA VAL A 157 -26.18 17.06 -0.19
C VAL A 157 -24.67 16.97 0.05
N SER A 158 -24.19 17.36 1.24
CA SER A 158 -22.79 17.21 1.62
C SER A 158 -22.33 15.76 1.56
N THR A 159 -23.15 14.84 2.10
CA THR A 159 -22.82 13.41 2.11
C THR A 159 -22.77 12.82 0.69
N VAL A 160 -23.70 13.19 -0.18
CA VAL A 160 -23.67 12.78 -1.61
C VAL A 160 -22.43 13.33 -2.29
N GLY A 161 -22.04 14.58 -2.01
CA GLY A 161 -20.78 15.15 -2.48
C GLY A 161 -19.58 14.35 -1.98
N SER A 162 -19.55 14.02 -0.70
CA SER A 162 -18.48 13.21 -0.09
C SER A 162 -18.35 11.83 -0.74
N LEU A 163 -19.47 11.12 -0.95
CA LEU A 163 -19.49 9.85 -1.67
C LEU A 163 -18.91 9.99 -3.08
N LEU A 164 -19.35 10.99 -3.82
CA LEU A 164 -18.81 11.23 -5.15
C LEU A 164 -17.30 11.54 -5.11
N GLY A 165 -16.86 12.38 -4.19
CA GLY A 165 -15.45 12.71 -3.98
C GLY A 165 -14.59 11.47 -3.71
N THR A 166 -15.08 10.58 -2.85
CA THR A 166 -14.40 9.31 -2.53
C THR A 166 -14.24 8.43 -3.77
N PHE A 167 -15.34 8.07 -4.42
CA PHE A 167 -15.31 7.14 -5.55
C PHE A 167 -14.63 7.74 -6.78
N LEU A 168 -14.87 9.01 -7.08
CA LEU A 168 -14.24 9.69 -8.22
C LEU A 168 -12.72 9.77 -8.03
N SER A 169 -12.26 10.10 -6.82
CA SER A 169 -10.83 10.19 -6.54
C SER A 169 -10.16 8.82 -6.57
N ALA A 170 -10.72 7.83 -5.85
CA ALA A 170 -10.10 6.52 -5.74
C ALA A 170 -10.11 5.73 -7.06
N LEU A 171 -11.22 5.81 -7.83
CA LEU A 171 -11.42 4.94 -8.99
C LEU A 171 -11.08 5.60 -10.33
N VAL A 172 -11.07 6.93 -10.40
CA VAL A 172 -10.94 7.65 -11.67
C VAL A 172 -9.77 8.62 -11.66
N THR A 173 -9.79 9.66 -10.79
CA THR A 173 -8.84 10.76 -10.97
C THR A 173 -7.42 10.38 -10.52
N ILE A 174 -7.24 9.73 -9.39
CA ILE A 174 -5.90 9.27 -8.97
C ILE A 174 -5.30 8.31 -10.00
N PRO A 175 -5.99 7.23 -10.45
CA PRO A 175 -5.43 6.35 -11.47
C PRO A 175 -5.20 7.01 -12.85
N ALA A 176 -5.95 8.06 -13.19
CA ALA A 176 -5.85 8.70 -14.50
C ALA A 176 -4.83 9.84 -14.55
N ILE A 177 -4.72 10.65 -13.50
CA ILE A 177 -3.92 11.87 -13.48
C ILE A 177 -2.95 11.98 -12.29
N GLY A 178 -2.97 11.00 -11.38
CA GLY A 178 -2.13 10.96 -10.17
C GLY A 178 -2.68 11.79 -9.00
N THR A 179 -2.13 11.54 -7.82
CA THR A 179 -2.56 12.17 -6.56
C THR A 179 -2.37 13.68 -6.54
N GLN A 180 -1.21 14.18 -7.01
CA GLN A 180 -0.92 15.63 -7.00
C GLN A 180 -1.89 16.42 -7.88
N ARG A 181 -2.16 15.94 -9.11
CA ARG A 181 -3.13 16.57 -10.00
C ARG A 181 -4.56 16.45 -9.50
N THR A 182 -4.92 15.36 -8.82
CA THR A 182 -6.22 15.20 -8.18
C THR A 182 -6.45 16.25 -7.09
N LEU A 183 -5.45 16.55 -6.26
CA LEU A 183 -5.50 17.64 -5.27
C LEU A 183 -5.69 19.00 -5.95
N LEU A 184 -4.93 19.29 -7.01
CA LEU A 184 -5.06 20.56 -7.76
C LEU A 184 -6.42 20.70 -8.43
N ALA A 185 -6.95 19.64 -9.05
CA ALA A 185 -8.26 19.64 -9.69
C ALA A 185 -9.38 19.87 -8.66
N SER A 186 -9.32 19.18 -7.52
CA SER A 186 -10.26 19.38 -6.41
C SER A 186 -10.19 20.81 -5.87
N ALA A 187 -8.98 21.33 -5.67
CA ALA A 187 -8.76 22.70 -5.23
C ALA A 187 -9.33 23.73 -6.23
N ALA A 188 -9.12 23.54 -7.54
CA ALA A 188 -9.67 24.44 -8.57
C ALA A 188 -11.21 24.47 -8.55
N LEU A 189 -11.86 23.32 -8.40
CA LEU A 189 -13.30 23.19 -8.30
C LEU A 189 -13.86 23.86 -7.02
N ILE A 190 -13.21 23.65 -5.88
CA ILE A 190 -13.57 24.30 -4.60
C ILE A 190 -13.38 25.82 -4.73
N ALA A 191 -12.24 26.27 -5.28
CA ALA A 191 -11.96 27.70 -5.49
C ALA A 191 -13.00 28.35 -6.40
N LEU A 192 -13.48 27.64 -7.43
CA LEU A 192 -14.55 28.14 -8.32
C LEU A 192 -15.83 28.40 -7.53
N CYS A 193 -16.24 27.49 -6.64
CA CYS A 193 -17.41 27.71 -5.78
C CYS A 193 -17.22 28.90 -4.84
N GLY A 194 -16.04 29.09 -4.28
CA GLY A 194 -15.74 30.28 -3.47
C GLY A 194 -15.74 31.58 -4.29
N ALA A 195 -15.19 31.55 -5.49
CA ALA A 195 -15.18 32.70 -6.40
C ALA A 195 -16.59 33.16 -6.81
N VAL A 196 -17.52 32.23 -7.02
CA VAL A 196 -18.94 32.55 -7.28
C VAL A 196 -19.57 33.39 -6.14
N LEU A 197 -19.22 33.10 -4.88
CA LEU A 197 -19.69 33.87 -3.72
C LEU A 197 -19.01 35.23 -3.57
N LEU A 198 -17.78 35.37 -4.05
CA LEU A 198 -16.94 36.59 -3.90
C LEU A 198 -17.07 37.54 -5.08
N GLY A 199 -17.46 37.04 -6.26
CA GLY A 199 -17.63 37.78 -7.49
C GLY A 199 -16.55 37.50 -8.56
N LEU A 200 -16.83 37.93 -9.81
CA LEU A 200 -16.09 37.57 -11.03
C LEU A 200 -14.57 37.77 -10.95
N ARG A 201 -14.10 38.81 -10.27
CA ARG A 201 -12.65 39.08 -10.11
C ARG A 201 -11.89 37.96 -9.45
N TRP A 202 -12.57 37.13 -8.65
CA TRP A 202 -11.96 36.00 -7.93
C TRP A 202 -11.84 34.75 -8.81
N LEU A 203 -12.41 34.75 -10.04
CA LEU A 203 -12.22 33.65 -10.99
C LEU A 203 -10.75 33.47 -11.44
N VAL A 204 -9.92 34.49 -11.22
CA VAL A 204 -8.49 34.40 -11.49
C VAL A 204 -7.83 33.27 -10.64
N LEU A 205 -8.32 33.02 -9.44
CA LEU A 205 -7.73 32.02 -8.56
C LEU A 205 -7.97 30.56 -9.01
N PRO A 206 -9.22 30.11 -9.24
CA PRO A 206 -9.43 28.78 -9.81
C PRO A 206 -8.77 28.61 -11.18
N ALA A 207 -8.69 29.67 -12.02
CA ALA A 207 -7.96 29.62 -13.26
C ALA A 207 -6.44 29.46 -13.04
N ALA A 208 -5.85 30.15 -12.08
CA ALA A 208 -4.44 29.98 -11.70
C ALA A 208 -4.15 28.58 -11.17
N ILE A 209 -5.02 28.06 -10.28
CA ILE A 209 -4.88 26.67 -9.77
C ILE A 209 -5.01 25.67 -10.92
N ALA A 210 -5.98 25.85 -11.83
CA ALA A 210 -6.15 24.99 -12.99
C ALA A 210 -4.93 25.04 -13.93
N ALA A 211 -4.27 26.19 -14.06
CA ALA A 211 -3.04 26.30 -14.84
C ALA A 211 -1.88 25.48 -14.27
N LEU A 212 -1.86 25.25 -12.93
CA LEU A 212 -0.85 24.38 -12.30
C LEU A 212 -0.97 22.92 -12.74
N LEU A 213 -2.15 22.49 -13.23
CA LEU A 213 -2.33 21.14 -13.81
C LEU A 213 -1.48 20.90 -15.06
N LEU A 214 -1.08 21.99 -15.76
CA LEU A 214 -0.22 21.92 -16.94
C LEU A 214 1.25 21.71 -16.58
N ILE A 215 1.63 21.94 -15.34
CA ILE A 215 2.98 21.70 -14.85
C ILE A 215 3.13 20.19 -14.63
N PRO A 216 4.19 19.55 -15.17
CA PRO A 216 4.48 18.16 -14.86
C PRO A 216 4.57 17.97 -13.34
N PRO A 217 3.93 16.94 -12.77
CA PRO A 217 4.08 16.65 -11.36
C PRO A 217 5.55 16.35 -11.06
N GLY A 218 6.07 16.91 -9.99
CA GLY A 218 7.40 16.54 -9.50
C GLY A 218 7.38 15.10 -8.99
N ALA A 219 8.57 14.50 -8.84
CA ALA A 219 8.68 13.20 -8.19
C ALA A 219 8.04 13.24 -6.79
N VAL A 220 7.19 12.29 -6.49
CA VAL A 220 6.56 12.17 -5.17
C VAL A 220 7.62 11.89 -4.12
N LYS A 221 8.52 10.94 -4.42
CA LYS A 221 9.68 10.61 -3.59
C LYS A 221 10.95 10.67 -4.45
N ALA A 222 11.76 11.70 -4.28
CA ALA A 222 12.99 11.82 -5.07
C ALA A 222 14.07 10.88 -4.53
N GLN A 223 14.53 9.99 -5.40
CA GLN A 223 15.65 9.12 -5.17
C GLN A 223 16.62 9.22 -6.35
N ARG A 224 17.95 9.11 -6.12
CA ARG A 224 18.91 9.09 -7.21
C ARG A 224 18.73 7.82 -8.06
N GLY A 225 18.80 7.97 -9.39
CA GLY A 225 18.72 6.83 -10.31
C GLY A 225 17.31 6.35 -10.63
N VAL A 226 16.26 7.10 -10.27
CA VAL A 226 14.88 6.78 -10.68
C VAL A 226 14.79 6.87 -12.21
N ILE A 227 14.39 5.77 -12.84
CA ILE A 227 14.15 5.66 -14.29
C ILE A 227 12.67 5.53 -14.64
N PHE A 228 11.82 5.19 -13.65
CA PHE A 228 10.38 5.11 -13.80
C PHE A 228 9.69 5.34 -12.46
N GLU A 229 8.58 6.06 -12.49
CA GLU A 229 7.70 6.31 -11.35
C GLU A 229 6.25 6.33 -11.85
N ASP A 230 5.36 5.65 -11.14
CA ASP A 230 3.94 5.61 -11.46
C ASP A 230 3.11 5.37 -10.19
N GLU A 231 1.81 5.67 -10.27
CA GLU A 231 0.85 5.43 -9.19
C GLU A 231 -0.32 4.60 -9.73
N SER A 232 -0.37 3.34 -9.33
CA SER A 232 -1.44 2.43 -9.70
C SER A 232 -2.68 2.58 -8.77
N ARG A 233 -3.70 1.78 -9.02
CA ARG A 233 -4.85 1.65 -8.10
C ARG A 233 -4.48 1.06 -6.75
N TYR A 234 -3.36 0.34 -6.67
CA TYR A 234 -2.95 -0.43 -5.50
C TYR A 234 -1.87 0.28 -4.70
N GLN A 235 -0.85 0.82 -5.38
CA GLN A 235 0.38 1.27 -4.74
C GLN A 235 1.16 2.26 -5.60
N PHE A 236 2.12 2.95 -4.98
CA PHE A 236 3.14 3.73 -5.64
C PHE A 236 4.25 2.79 -6.15
N ILE A 237 4.73 2.99 -7.38
CA ILE A 237 5.68 2.13 -8.06
C ILE A 237 6.88 2.97 -8.48
N GLN A 238 8.08 2.54 -8.10
CA GLN A 238 9.31 3.23 -8.50
C GLN A 238 10.36 2.21 -8.96
N VAL A 239 10.98 2.46 -10.13
CA VAL A 239 12.11 1.69 -10.61
C VAL A 239 13.36 2.55 -10.52
N VAL A 240 14.36 2.03 -9.83
CA VAL A 240 15.66 2.70 -9.64
C VAL A 240 16.75 1.88 -10.30
N GLU A 241 17.57 2.53 -11.12
CA GLU A 241 18.75 1.91 -11.72
C GLU A 241 20.02 2.57 -11.17
N ARG A 242 20.90 1.76 -10.59
CA ARG A 242 22.21 2.18 -10.12
C ARG A 242 23.23 1.09 -10.48
N GLU A 243 24.33 1.48 -11.07
CA GLU A 243 25.45 0.59 -11.41
C GLU A 243 25.01 -0.66 -12.21
N GLY A 244 24.05 -0.47 -13.13
CA GLY A 244 23.51 -1.57 -13.94
C GLY A 244 22.55 -2.51 -13.21
N VAL A 245 22.19 -2.22 -11.95
CA VAL A 245 21.20 -2.97 -11.19
C VAL A 245 19.91 -2.19 -11.13
N ARG A 246 18.81 -2.79 -11.61
CA ARG A 246 17.44 -2.27 -11.46
C ARG A 246 16.78 -2.86 -10.24
N ARG A 247 16.16 -2.00 -9.45
CA ARG A 247 15.39 -2.38 -8.28
C ARG A 247 13.97 -1.81 -8.38
N LEU A 248 13.00 -2.64 -8.03
CA LEU A 248 11.61 -2.24 -7.88
C LEU A 248 11.36 -1.90 -6.42
N TYR A 249 10.84 -0.71 -6.17
CA TYR A 249 10.33 -0.26 -4.89
C TYR A 249 8.83 -0.01 -4.99
N LEU A 250 8.11 -0.38 -3.94
CA LEU A 250 6.66 -0.18 -3.81
C LEU A 250 6.39 0.61 -2.53
N ASP A 251 5.39 1.50 -2.57
CA ASP A 251 4.97 2.36 -1.44
C ASP A 251 6.18 3.04 -0.73
N GLU A 252 6.39 2.80 0.55
CA GLU A 252 7.42 3.48 1.37
C GLU A 252 8.86 3.21 0.93
N GLY A 253 9.07 2.17 0.11
CA GLY A 253 10.38 1.86 -0.47
C GLY A 253 11.42 1.34 0.53
N LEU A 254 10.98 0.82 1.69
CA LEU A 254 11.87 0.21 2.68
C LEU A 254 12.41 -1.14 2.21
N ALA A 255 11.67 -1.84 1.36
CA ALA A 255 12.06 -3.13 0.83
C ALA A 255 12.17 -3.09 -0.70
N THR A 256 13.15 -3.81 -1.22
CA THR A 256 13.26 -4.10 -2.66
C THR A 256 12.33 -5.25 -3.01
N HIS A 257 11.41 -5.04 -3.97
CA HIS A 257 10.43 -6.05 -4.39
C HIS A 257 10.83 -6.85 -5.63
N SER A 258 11.79 -6.36 -6.41
CA SER A 258 12.40 -7.10 -7.51
C SER A 258 13.76 -6.51 -7.84
N VAL A 259 14.65 -7.38 -8.32
CA VAL A 259 16.01 -7.03 -8.76
C VAL A 259 16.24 -7.60 -10.15
N TRP A 260 16.87 -6.79 -10.99
CA TRP A 260 17.33 -7.22 -12.30
C TRP A 260 18.76 -6.79 -12.56
N ARG A 261 19.58 -7.72 -13.06
CA ARG A 261 20.90 -7.50 -13.64
C ARG A 261 20.95 -8.17 -14.99
N LYS A 262 21.72 -7.59 -15.91
CA LYS A 262 21.73 -8.04 -17.32
C LYS A 262 22.19 -9.50 -17.46
N ASP A 263 23.27 -9.87 -16.83
CA ASP A 263 23.96 -11.16 -17.06
C ASP A 263 23.83 -12.10 -15.84
N GLU A 264 23.16 -11.67 -14.77
CA GLU A 264 23.01 -12.42 -13.53
C GLU A 264 21.54 -12.62 -13.18
N VAL A 265 21.19 -13.83 -12.74
CA VAL A 265 19.84 -14.15 -12.24
C VAL A 265 19.82 -14.33 -10.73
N LEU A 266 20.96 -14.67 -10.11
CA LEU A 266 21.10 -14.72 -8.66
C LEU A 266 21.30 -13.31 -8.13
N THR A 267 20.59 -13.00 -7.06
CA THR A 267 20.51 -11.65 -6.49
C THR A 267 21.24 -11.54 -5.15
N GLY A 268 21.51 -12.66 -4.48
CA GLY A 268 21.90 -12.71 -3.06
C GLY A 268 20.73 -12.46 -2.09
N GLY A 269 19.53 -12.16 -2.61
CA GLY A 269 18.33 -11.87 -1.82
C GLY A 269 17.43 -13.07 -1.59
N VAL A 270 16.24 -12.79 -1.06
CA VAL A 270 15.25 -13.80 -0.68
C VAL A 270 14.81 -14.68 -1.84
N TRP A 271 14.75 -14.14 -3.06
CA TRP A 271 14.31 -14.87 -4.27
C TRP A 271 15.18 -16.08 -4.58
N ASP A 272 16.48 -16.01 -4.29
CA ASP A 272 17.41 -17.12 -4.52
C ASP A 272 17.10 -18.29 -3.60
N THR A 273 16.57 -18.02 -2.40
CA THR A 273 16.24 -19.06 -1.41
C THR A 273 15.18 -20.03 -1.93
N TYR A 274 14.28 -19.55 -2.80
CA TYR A 274 13.25 -20.38 -3.40
C TYR A 274 13.82 -21.43 -4.35
N LEU A 275 15.03 -21.23 -4.88
CA LEU A 275 15.70 -22.19 -5.76
C LEU A 275 16.20 -23.44 -4.98
N ALA A 276 16.34 -23.33 -3.67
CA ALA A 276 16.74 -24.47 -2.85
C ALA A 276 15.57 -25.41 -2.51
N VAL A 277 14.34 -24.89 -2.43
CA VAL A 277 13.20 -25.67 -1.93
C VAL A 277 12.78 -26.86 -2.82
N PRO A 278 12.95 -26.84 -4.17
CA PRO A 278 12.68 -28.03 -4.99
C PRO A 278 13.56 -29.23 -4.67
N GLN A 279 14.70 -29.03 -3.98
CA GLN A 279 15.56 -30.12 -3.52
C GLN A 279 14.91 -30.96 -2.39
N LEU A 280 13.82 -30.49 -1.82
CA LEU A 280 13.00 -31.23 -0.86
C LEU A 280 11.93 -32.11 -1.54
N LEU A 281 11.72 -31.99 -2.85
CA LEU A 281 10.79 -32.82 -3.61
C LEU A 281 11.41 -34.18 -3.97
N ARG A 282 10.57 -35.20 -4.13
CA ARG A 282 10.96 -36.52 -4.67
C ARG A 282 11.13 -36.55 -6.19
N ARG A 283 10.52 -35.58 -6.88
CA ARG A 283 10.54 -35.45 -8.34
C ARG A 283 10.94 -34.02 -8.74
N GLU A 284 11.18 -33.81 -10.02
CA GLU A 284 11.39 -32.45 -10.52
C GLU A 284 10.15 -31.60 -10.37
N ALA A 285 10.36 -30.35 -10.03
CA ALA A 285 9.29 -29.37 -10.06
C ALA A 285 8.92 -29.07 -11.51
N ARG A 286 7.70 -29.45 -11.93
CA ARG A 286 7.19 -29.21 -13.27
C ARG A 286 6.15 -28.10 -13.31
N ARG A 287 5.48 -27.88 -12.18
CA ARG A 287 4.47 -26.83 -12.10
C ARG A 287 4.65 -26.03 -10.82
N VAL A 288 4.85 -24.72 -10.99
CA VAL A 288 5.16 -23.79 -9.90
C VAL A 288 4.17 -22.65 -9.92
N ALA A 289 3.59 -22.31 -8.77
CA ALA A 289 2.84 -21.07 -8.59
C ALA A 289 3.67 -20.09 -7.76
N MET A 290 3.77 -18.85 -8.21
CA MET A 290 4.43 -17.75 -7.50
C MET A 290 3.37 -16.71 -7.12
N LEU A 291 2.91 -16.75 -5.88
CA LEU A 291 1.91 -15.83 -5.33
C LEU A 291 2.61 -14.59 -4.79
N GLY A 292 2.52 -13.48 -5.50
CA GLY A 292 3.34 -12.29 -5.35
C GLY A 292 4.56 -12.36 -6.29
N ASN A 293 4.29 -12.36 -7.59
CA ASN A 293 5.35 -12.45 -8.61
C ASN A 293 6.16 -11.16 -8.75
N ALA A 294 5.61 -10.03 -8.32
CA ALA A 294 6.17 -8.70 -8.51
C ALA A 294 6.66 -8.49 -9.97
N ALA A 295 7.89 -7.99 -10.17
CA ALA A 295 8.46 -7.83 -11.51
C ALA A 295 9.20 -9.07 -12.05
N GLY A 296 8.99 -10.27 -11.44
CA GLY A 296 9.42 -11.55 -11.99
C GLY A 296 10.85 -11.99 -11.64
N THR A 297 11.47 -11.45 -10.58
CA THR A 297 12.83 -11.85 -10.17
C THR A 297 12.94 -13.34 -9.89
N ALA A 298 12.07 -13.91 -9.06
CA ALA A 298 12.06 -15.34 -8.76
C ALA A 298 11.74 -16.17 -10.00
N ALA A 299 10.79 -15.74 -10.83
CA ALA A 299 10.42 -16.44 -12.08
C ALA A 299 11.60 -16.52 -13.04
N ARG A 300 12.35 -15.44 -13.21
CA ARG A 300 13.55 -15.39 -14.05
C ARG A 300 14.63 -16.35 -13.55
N ALA A 301 14.85 -16.41 -12.24
CA ALA A 301 15.78 -17.37 -11.65
C ALA A 301 15.31 -18.83 -11.84
N TYR A 302 14.02 -19.11 -11.65
CA TYR A 302 13.45 -20.43 -11.90
C TYR A 302 13.57 -20.84 -13.38
N ALA A 303 13.29 -19.94 -14.33
CA ALA A 303 13.44 -20.23 -15.76
C ALA A 303 14.90 -20.64 -16.11
N ARG A 304 15.89 -20.09 -15.44
CA ARG A 304 17.31 -20.44 -15.63
C ARG A 304 17.70 -21.77 -15.01
N PHE A 305 17.25 -22.06 -13.77
CA PHE A 305 17.69 -23.25 -13.01
C PHE A 305 16.74 -24.43 -13.14
N TYR A 306 15.48 -24.20 -13.48
CA TYR A 306 14.44 -25.21 -13.66
C TYR A 306 13.68 -24.98 -14.98
N PRO A 307 14.37 -25.05 -16.14
CA PRO A 307 13.77 -24.66 -17.43
C PRO A 307 12.60 -25.57 -17.85
N GLY A 308 12.46 -26.75 -17.26
CA GLY A 308 11.33 -27.67 -17.49
C GLY A 308 10.10 -27.37 -16.63
N ALA A 309 10.12 -26.34 -15.80
CA ALA A 309 9.00 -25.96 -14.96
C ALA A 309 8.11 -24.92 -15.66
N GLU A 310 6.80 -25.18 -15.70
CA GLU A 310 5.77 -24.19 -16.05
C GLU A 310 5.49 -23.32 -14.81
N ILE A 311 5.48 -22.00 -14.96
CA ILE A 311 5.34 -21.05 -13.88
C ILE A 311 4.06 -20.23 -14.06
N ASP A 312 3.16 -20.31 -13.10
CA ASP A 312 2.03 -19.38 -12.95
C ASP A 312 2.45 -18.26 -11.97
N GLY A 313 2.78 -17.10 -12.51
CA GLY A 313 3.11 -15.90 -11.73
C GLY A 313 1.86 -15.09 -11.44
N VAL A 314 1.52 -14.92 -10.16
CA VAL A 314 0.31 -14.21 -9.73
C VAL A 314 0.70 -12.88 -9.11
N GLU A 315 0.23 -11.79 -9.69
CA GLU A 315 0.46 -10.43 -9.20
C GLU A 315 -0.87 -9.71 -9.06
N LEU A 316 -1.03 -8.98 -7.96
CA LEU A 316 -2.28 -8.25 -7.72
C LEU A 316 -2.40 -7.03 -8.62
N ASP A 317 -1.28 -6.35 -8.87
CA ASP A 317 -1.22 -5.08 -9.56
C ASP A 317 -0.75 -5.23 -11.01
N PRO A 318 -1.63 -5.07 -12.02
CA PRO A 318 -1.24 -5.14 -13.43
C PRO A 318 -0.13 -4.16 -13.82
N ALA A 319 -0.05 -3.01 -13.14
CA ALA A 319 1.00 -2.01 -13.42
C ALA A 319 2.39 -2.54 -13.01
N VAL A 320 2.48 -3.32 -11.93
CA VAL A 320 3.72 -4.00 -11.54
C VAL A 320 4.11 -5.07 -12.56
N SER A 321 3.15 -5.85 -13.06
CA SER A 321 3.39 -6.81 -14.14
C SER A 321 3.92 -6.14 -15.41
N ASP A 322 3.37 -4.96 -15.77
CA ASP A 322 3.84 -4.19 -16.93
C ASP A 322 5.26 -3.65 -16.72
N VAL A 323 5.57 -3.19 -15.51
CA VAL A 323 6.94 -2.80 -15.12
C VAL A 323 7.89 -3.99 -15.24
N GLY A 324 7.47 -5.19 -14.81
CA GLY A 324 8.24 -6.42 -14.95
C GLY A 324 8.59 -6.73 -16.41
N ARG A 325 7.63 -6.61 -17.31
CA ARG A 325 7.83 -6.79 -18.76
C ARG A 325 8.77 -5.74 -19.34
N ARG A 326 8.66 -4.48 -18.94
CA ARG A 326 9.39 -3.35 -19.52
C ARG A 326 10.82 -3.22 -19.01
N PHE A 327 11.07 -3.51 -17.74
CA PHE A 327 12.33 -3.17 -17.08
C PHE A 327 13.08 -4.36 -16.49
N PHE A 328 12.41 -5.52 -16.28
CA PHE A 328 12.98 -6.66 -15.54
C PHE A 328 13.13 -7.94 -16.39
N GLY A 329 12.89 -7.85 -17.71
CA GLY A 329 13.04 -9.00 -18.62
C GLY A 329 11.97 -10.08 -18.43
N MET A 330 10.88 -9.81 -17.72
CA MET A 330 9.82 -10.78 -17.45
C MET A 330 9.10 -11.22 -18.73
N GLY A 331 8.99 -10.35 -19.74
CA GLY A 331 8.37 -10.64 -21.02
C GLY A 331 9.17 -11.62 -21.91
N GLU A 332 10.40 -11.96 -21.55
CA GLU A 332 11.27 -12.87 -22.29
C GLU A 332 11.19 -14.32 -21.77
N LEU A 333 10.34 -14.58 -20.77
CA LEU A 333 10.23 -15.89 -20.13
C LEU A 333 9.10 -16.71 -20.77
N ASP A 334 9.45 -17.64 -21.65
CA ASP A 334 8.49 -18.50 -22.39
C ASP A 334 7.70 -19.45 -21.47
N ASN A 335 8.25 -19.79 -20.30
CA ASN A 335 7.64 -20.71 -19.35
C ASN A 335 6.85 -20.02 -18.22
N LEU A 336 6.66 -18.69 -18.28
CA LEU A 336 5.92 -17.89 -17.31
C LEU A 336 4.58 -17.44 -17.89
N THR A 337 3.50 -17.78 -17.20
CA THR A 337 2.16 -17.22 -17.42
C THR A 337 1.84 -16.26 -16.27
N VAL A 338 1.60 -14.98 -16.58
CA VAL A 338 1.27 -13.96 -15.57
C VAL A 338 -0.24 -13.81 -15.44
N HIS A 339 -0.72 -13.84 -14.19
CA HIS A 339 -2.11 -13.68 -13.80
C HIS A 339 -2.26 -12.44 -12.92
N ASP A 340 -2.85 -11.38 -13.47
CA ASP A 340 -3.10 -10.12 -12.74
C ASP A 340 -4.37 -10.27 -11.87
N THR A 341 -4.22 -10.85 -10.69
CA THR A 341 -5.32 -11.15 -9.78
C THR A 341 -4.82 -11.37 -8.34
N ASP A 342 -5.75 -11.33 -7.38
CA ASP A 342 -5.47 -11.71 -6.00
C ASP A 342 -5.07 -13.20 -5.87
N ALA A 343 -4.02 -13.46 -5.08
CA ALA A 343 -3.42 -14.78 -4.90
C ALA A 343 -4.41 -15.83 -4.38
N ARG A 344 -5.24 -15.47 -3.38
CA ARG A 344 -6.24 -16.39 -2.81
C ARG A 344 -7.39 -16.65 -3.79
N ALA A 345 -7.79 -15.63 -4.54
CA ALA A 345 -8.80 -15.75 -5.59
C ALA A 345 -8.31 -16.62 -6.76
N PHE A 346 -7.03 -16.50 -7.13
CA PHE A 346 -6.39 -17.36 -8.12
C PHE A 346 -6.43 -18.82 -7.68
N LEU A 347 -5.97 -19.15 -6.48
CA LEU A 347 -5.99 -20.53 -5.97
C LEU A 347 -7.40 -21.12 -5.87
N ARG A 348 -8.43 -20.30 -5.63
CA ARG A 348 -9.82 -20.76 -5.61
C ARG A 348 -10.34 -21.14 -7.01
N ARG A 349 -9.90 -20.43 -8.05
CA ARG A 349 -10.42 -20.59 -9.42
C ARG A 349 -9.65 -21.62 -10.23
N THR A 350 -8.35 -21.76 -9.97
CA THR A 350 -7.53 -22.71 -10.72
C THR A 350 -7.84 -24.15 -10.33
N ASP A 351 -7.90 -25.04 -11.32
CA ASP A 351 -7.95 -26.49 -11.09
C ASP A 351 -6.56 -27.13 -11.08
N ALA A 352 -5.52 -26.33 -11.36
CA ALA A 352 -4.16 -26.79 -11.39
C ALA A 352 -3.67 -27.21 -10.00
N ARG A 353 -2.78 -28.21 -9.99
CA ARG A 353 -2.03 -28.63 -8.81
C ARG A 353 -0.55 -28.41 -9.05
N TYR A 354 0.14 -27.94 -8.03
CA TYR A 354 1.51 -27.46 -8.10
C TYR A 354 2.46 -28.37 -7.34
N ASP A 355 3.65 -28.55 -7.87
CA ASP A 355 4.76 -29.19 -7.14
C ASP A 355 5.34 -28.24 -6.10
N VAL A 356 5.37 -26.93 -6.44
CA VAL A 356 5.83 -25.85 -5.56
C VAL A 356 4.85 -24.69 -5.63
N ILE A 357 4.45 -24.19 -4.47
CA ILE A 357 3.77 -22.90 -4.33
C ILE A 357 4.70 -21.97 -3.53
N ILE A 358 5.06 -20.85 -4.12
CA ILE A 358 5.82 -19.79 -3.43
C ILE A 358 4.83 -18.71 -3.03
N VAL A 359 4.90 -18.25 -1.78
CA VAL A 359 4.10 -17.14 -1.27
C VAL A 359 5.04 -16.03 -0.85
N ASP A 360 5.12 -15.01 -1.67
CA ASP A 360 5.94 -13.80 -1.46
C ASP A 360 5.09 -12.54 -1.73
N ALA A 361 3.85 -12.57 -1.23
CA ALA A 361 2.89 -11.49 -1.41
C ALA A 361 2.93 -10.58 -0.19
N TYR A 362 3.39 -9.36 -0.40
CA TYR A 362 3.52 -8.34 0.63
C TYR A 362 2.70 -7.09 0.29
N ARG A 363 2.14 -6.48 1.32
CA ARG A 363 1.84 -5.05 1.37
C ARG A 363 2.84 -4.45 2.34
N PRO A 364 3.94 -3.92 1.85
CA PRO A 364 5.04 -3.54 2.75
C PRO A 364 4.59 -2.74 3.97
N PRO A 365 5.10 -3.08 5.16
CA PRO A 365 5.95 -4.24 5.49
C PRO A 365 5.17 -5.53 5.83
N TYR A 366 3.87 -5.60 5.58
CA TYR A 366 2.97 -6.64 6.08
C TYR A 366 2.70 -7.74 5.06
N VAL A 367 2.63 -8.99 5.54
CA VAL A 367 1.94 -10.07 4.84
C VAL A 367 0.42 -9.80 4.94
N PRO A 368 -0.35 -9.83 3.84
CA PRO A 368 -1.81 -9.69 3.92
C PRO A 368 -2.40 -10.75 4.86
N PHE A 369 -3.14 -10.33 5.89
CA PHE A 369 -3.62 -11.22 6.95
C PHE A 369 -4.35 -12.47 6.42
N TYR A 370 -5.14 -12.31 5.34
CA TYR A 370 -5.92 -13.39 4.71
C TYR A 370 -5.06 -14.42 3.95
N LEU A 371 -3.74 -14.19 3.83
CA LEU A 371 -2.73 -15.13 3.32
C LEU A 371 -1.94 -15.83 4.44
N ALA A 372 -2.32 -15.60 5.70
CA ALA A 372 -1.68 -16.20 6.88
C ALA A 372 -2.65 -17.04 7.72
N THR A 373 -3.83 -17.36 7.19
CA THR A 373 -4.91 -18.05 7.90
C THR A 373 -4.95 -19.54 7.57
N LYS A 374 -5.51 -20.34 8.49
CA LYS A 374 -5.71 -21.79 8.26
C LYS A 374 -6.57 -22.10 7.04
N GLU A 375 -7.54 -21.22 6.72
CA GLU A 375 -8.40 -21.35 5.54
C GLU A 375 -7.61 -21.15 4.25
N PHE A 376 -6.69 -20.18 4.22
CA PHE A 376 -5.77 -20.01 3.10
C PHE A 376 -4.83 -21.21 2.96
N PHE A 377 -4.26 -21.69 4.05
CA PHE A 377 -3.35 -22.83 4.01
C PHE A 377 -4.05 -24.15 3.66
N ALA A 378 -5.34 -24.32 4.02
CA ALA A 378 -6.16 -25.42 3.53
C ALA A 378 -6.29 -25.36 1.99
N LEU A 379 -6.55 -24.18 1.43
CA LEU A 379 -6.62 -23.98 -0.01
C LEU A 379 -5.27 -24.25 -0.68
N VAL A 380 -4.15 -23.81 -0.09
CA VAL A 380 -2.79 -24.11 -0.56
C VAL A 380 -2.58 -25.63 -0.58
N ARG A 381 -2.89 -26.35 0.50
CA ARG A 381 -2.79 -27.82 0.58
C ARG A 381 -3.58 -28.50 -0.55
N ASP A 382 -4.80 -28.04 -0.80
CA ASP A 382 -5.69 -28.63 -1.81
C ASP A 382 -5.19 -28.38 -3.24
N ARG A 383 -4.34 -27.38 -3.45
CA ARG A 383 -3.68 -27.05 -4.72
C ARG A 383 -2.25 -27.62 -4.83
N LEU A 384 -1.73 -28.22 -3.79
CA LEU A 384 -0.48 -28.97 -3.87
C LEU A 384 -0.70 -30.37 -4.46
N GLN A 385 0.25 -30.80 -5.27
CA GLN A 385 0.39 -32.20 -5.65
C GLN A 385 0.72 -33.06 -4.40
N PRO A 386 0.39 -34.35 -4.40
CA PRO A 386 0.91 -35.26 -3.39
C PRO A 386 2.46 -35.21 -3.35
N GLY A 387 3.03 -34.92 -2.18
CA GLY A 387 4.45 -34.69 -2.00
C GLY A 387 4.98 -33.33 -2.45
N GLY A 388 4.09 -32.45 -2.90
CA GLY A 388 4.43 -31.06 -3.21
C GLY A 388 4.71 -30.23 -1.95
N LEU A 389 5.16 -29.00 -2.14
CA LEU A 389 5.51 -28.09 -1.04
C LEU A 389 5.06 -26.66 -1.29
N VAL A 390 4.88 -25.93 -0.20
CA VAL A 390 4.73 -24.47 -0.19
C VAL A 390 5.93 -23.84 0.53
N ALA A 391 6.43 -22.72 0.02
CA ALA A 391 7.46 -21.91 0.67
C ALA A 391 6.94 -20.47 0.81
N LEU A 392 6.95 -19.96 2.03
CA LEU A 392 6.53 -18.60 2.35
C LEU A 392 7.73 -17.78 2.78
N ASN A 393 7.86 -16.57 2.24
CA ASN A 393 8.74 -15.56 2.81
C ASN A 393 8.02 -14.89 3.98
N VAL A 394 8.69 -14.82 5.13
CA VAL A 394 8.16 -14.13 6.31
C VAL A 394 9.24 -13.21 6.88
N ALA A 395 8.89 -11.93 7.01
CA ALA A 395 9.78 -10.96 7.63
C ALA A 395 10.03 -11.27 9.10
N THR A 396 11.26 -11.10 9.55
CA THR A 396 11.70 -11.29 10.94
C THR A 396 12.72 -10.20 11.29
N THR A 397 12.98 -10.02 12.58
CA THR A 397 14.21 -9.35 13.03
C THR A 397 15.17 -10.39 13.62
N PRO A 398 16.45 -10.07 13.84
CA PRO A 398 17.42 -11.03 14.38
C PRO A 398 16.99 -11.67 15.72
N GLU A 399 16.28 -10.90 16.55
CA GLU A 399 15.87 -11.30 17.91
C GLU A 399 14.40 -11.72 17.99
N ASN A 400 13.56 -11.34 17.01
CA ASN A 400 12.12 -11.60 17.06
C ASN A 400 11.63 -12.34 15.81
N HIS A 401 11.18 -13.57 16.02
CA HIS A 401 10.63 -14.48 15.02
C HIS A 401 9.14 -14.80 15.26
N ASP A 402 8.44 -13.98 16.06
CA ASP A 402 7.08 -14.26 16.47
C ASP A 402 6.13 -14.39 15.27
N LEU A 403 6.21 -13.47 14.31
CA LEU A 403 5.39 -13.51 13.09
C LEU A 403 5.57 -14.84 12.33
N ALA A 404 6.82 -15.22 12.11
CA ALA A 404 7.14 -16.44 11.37
C ALA A 404 6.73 -17.71 12.15
N ARG A 405 6.85 -17.70 13.48
CA ARG A 405 6.42 -18.81 14.34
C ARG A 405 4.91 -19.00 14.28
N GLU A 406 4.12 -17.93 14.37
CA GLU A 406 2.66 -17.99 14.33
C GLU A 406 2.15 -18.43 12.94
N ILE A 407 2.72 -17.89 11.85
CA ILE A 407 2.40 -18.31 10.49
C ILE A 407 2.78 -19.79 10.28
N ALA A 408 3.98 -20.20 10.68
CA ALA A 408 4.43 -21.57 10.54
C ALA A 408 3.60 -22.56 11.39
N GLY A 409 3.26 -22.18 12.62
CA GLY A 409 2.37 -22.97 13.49
C GLY A 409 0.97 -23.12 12.91
N THR A 410 0.42 -22.06 12.30
CA THR A 410 -0.87 -22.09 11.60
C THR A 410 -0.80 -23.00 10.37
N LEU A 411 0.24 -22.86 9.53
CA LEU A 411 0.47 -23.74 8.38
C LEU A 411 0.57 -25.21 8.78
N ARG A 412 1.23 -25.51 9.91
CA ARG A 412 1.44 -26.87 10.43
C ARG A 412 0.12 -27.57 10.81
N THR A 413 -0.96 -26.82 11.06
CA THR A 413 -2.30 -27.40 11.26
C THR A 413 -2.91 -27.94 9.97
N GLN A 414 -2.41 -27.52 8.80
CA GLN A 414 -2.94 -27.89 7.50
C GLN A 414 -2.03 -28.83 6.70
N LEU A 415 -0.73 -28.84 6.97
CA LEU A 415 0.23 -29.69 6.30
C LEU A 415 0.94 -30.62 7.30
N PRO A 416 1.23 -31.87 6.89
CA PRO A 416 1.82 -32.88 7.78
C PRO A 416 3.21 -32.54 8.32
N GLN A 417 3.97 -31.69 7.59
CA GLN A 417 5.31 -31.30 7.99
C GLN A 417 5.54 -29.82 7.65
N VAL A 418 6.10 -29.07 8.58
CA VAL A 418 6.53 -27.67 8.36
C VAL A 418 7.93 -27.47 8.91
N LEU A 419 8.76 -26.80 8.11
CA LEU A 419 10.12 -26.43 8.45
C LEU A 419 10.24 -24.90 8.44
N ALA A 420 11.02 -24.35 9.35
CA ALA A 420 11.46 -22.96 9.36
C ALA A 420 12.96 -22.90 9.04
N TRP A 421 13.34 -22.05 8.10
CA TRP A 421 14.72 -21.84 7.67
C TRP A 421 15.04 -20.35 7.64
N GLN A 422 16.13 -19.93 8.30
CA GLN A 422 16.60 -18.55 8.38
C GLN A 422 17.82 -18.35 7.49
N PRO A 423 17.67 -18.10 6.18
CA PRO A 423 18.79 -17.90 5.27
C PRO A 423 19.34 -16.48 5.31
N LEU A 424 18.54 -15.49 5.68
CA LEU A 424 18.85 -14.08 5.68
C LEU A 424 18.52 -13.45 7.03
N ARG A 425 19.13 -12.29 7.33
CA ARG A 425 18.98 -11.60 8.61
C ARG A 425 17.54 -11.22 8.93
N PHE A 426 16.80 -10.77 7.92
CA PHE A 426 15.43 -10.23 8.08
C PHE A 426 14.33 -11.09 7.44
N ASN A 427 14.69 -12.26 6.87
CA ASN A 427 13.73 -13.13 6.20
C ASN A 427 13.87 -14.58 6.67
N GLN A 428 12.76 -15.15 7.11
CA GLN A 428 12.64 -16.58 7.39
C GLN A 428 11.76 -17.23 6.31
N ILE A 429 12.22 -18.36 5.79
CA ILE A 429 11.44 -19.16 4.84
C ILE A 429 10.72 -20.26 5.61
N VAL A 430 9.39 -20.20 5.60
CA VAL A 430 8.51 -21.23 6.16
C VAL A 430 8.14 -22.21 5.06
N ILE A 431 8.48 -23.48 5.21
CA ILE A 431 8.31 -24.52 4.18
C ILE A 431 7.34 -25.57 4.70
N GLY A 432 6.18 -25.69 4.05
CA GLY A 432 5.20 -26.73 4.32
C GLY A 432 5.27 -27.86 3.28
N LEU A 433 5.33 -29.10 3.72
CA LEU A 433 5.43 -30.28 2.85
C LEU A 433 4.14 -31.12 2.95
N ASN A 434 3.53 -31.38 1.79
CA ASN A 434 2.33 -32.22 1.68
C ASN A 434 2.68 -33.71 1.61
N ARG A 435 3.42 -34.19 2.62
CA ARG A 435 3.81 -35.57 2.79
C ARG A 435 4.03 -35.92 4.27
N PRO A 436 3.87 -37.20 4.68
CA PRO A 436 4.12 -37.63 6.06
C PRO A 436 5.54 -37.35 6.53
N GLU A 437 5.72 -37.16 7.85
CA GLU A 437 7.02 -37.11 8.52
C GLU A 437 7.78 -38.45 8.35
N GLY A 438 9.10 -38.36 8.26
CA GLY A 438 9.94 -39.52 8.09
C GLY A 438 10.09 -40.03 6.64
N ASP A 439 9.37 -39.46 5.72
CA ASP A 439 9.44 -39.80 4.32
C ASP A 439 10.73 -39.21 3.70
N ALA A 440 11.82 -39.93 3.76
CA ALA A 440 13.13 -39.48 3.29
C ALA A 440 13.12 -39.25 1.78
N VAL A 441 13.75 -38.16 1.36
CA VAL A 441 13.99 -37.82 -0.05
C VAL A 441 15.45 -38.15 -0.37
N ALA A 442 15.66 -38.94 -1.43
CA ALA A 442 17.02 -39.16 -1.93
C ALA A 442 17.63 -37.80 -2.32
N PRO A 443 18.86 -37.53 -1.89
CA PRO A 443 19.52 -36.27 -2.25
C PRO A 443 19.65 -36.15 -3.76
N ARG A 444 19.15 -35.07 -4.33
CA ARG A 444 19.45 -34.70 -5.71
C ARG A 444 20.70 -33.83 -5.73
N VAL A 445 21.44 -33.91 -6.81
CA VAL A 445 22.59 -33.03 -7.04
C VAL A 445 22.04 -31.72 -7.62
N PRO A 446 22.08 -30.62 -6.86
CA PRO A 446 21.63 -29.34 -7.39
C PRO A 446 22.68 -28.78 -8.37
N PRO A 447 22.31 -27.79 -9.21
CA PRO A 447 23.27 -27.00 -9.94
C PRO A 447 24.39 -26.48 -9.02
N THR A 448 25.60 -26.38 -9.54
CA THR A 448 26.79 -26.02 -8.75
C THR A 448 26.61 -24.69 -8.02
N GLU A 449 26.00 -23.72 -8.70
CA GLU A 449 25.72 -22.38 -8.17
C GLU A 449 24.77 -22.41 -6.96
N LEU A 450 23.90 -23.40 -6.87
CA LEU A 450 22.92 -23.54 -5.78
C LEU A 450 23.43 -24.41 -4.60
N LEU A 451 24.62 -25.02 -4.71
CA LEU A 451 25.18 -25.89 -3.66
C LEU A 451 25.27 -25.20 -2.28
N PRO A 452 25.78 -23.97 -2.15
CA PRO A 452 25.86 -23.29 -0.86
C PRO A 452 24.47 -23.09 -0.23
N LEU A 453 23.49 -22.71 -1.05
CA LEU A 453 22.12 -22.43 -0.63
C LEU A 453 21.40 -23.70 -0.16
N VAL A 454 21.51 -24.78 -0.92
CA VAL A 454 20.96 -26.10 -0.56
C VAL A 454 21.62 -26.66 0.70
N ALA A 455 22.93 -26.48 0.87
CA ALA A 455 23.62 -26.86 2.07
C ALA A 455 23.16 -26.05 3.29
N SER A 456 22.89 -24.74 3.12
CA SER A 456 22.31 -23.89 4.16
C SER A 456 20.91 -24.38 4.55
N LEU A 457 20.04 -24.67 3.58
CA LEU A 457 18.70 -25.22 3.83
C LEU A 457 18.77 -26.52 4.63
N ARG A 458 19.61 -27.47 4.20
CA ARG A 458 19.75 -28.78 4.88
C ARG A 458 20.25 -28.67 6.31
N ARG A 459 21.18 -27.74 6.60
CA ARG A 459 21.72 -27.51 7.94
C ARG A 459 20.81 -26.66 8.81
N GLY A 460 20.10 -25.68 8.21
CA GLY A 460 19.39 -24.63 8.92
C GLY A 460 17.89 -24.87 9.13
N ALA A 461 17.26 -25.70 8.30
CA ALA A 461 15.84 -25.97 8.42
C ALA A 461 15.52 -26.75 9.72
N ARG A 462 14.52 -26.26 10.45
CA ARG A 462 14.07 -26.84 11.72
C ARG A 462 12.58 -27.15 11.67
N PRO A 463 12.13 -28.30 12.19
CA PRO A 463 10.72 -28.64 12.27
C PRO A 463 9.97 -27.67 13.19
N VAL A 464 8.71 -27.39 12.82
CA VAL A 464 7.81 -26.51 13.57
C VAL A 464 6.62 -27.30 14.08
N ALA A 465 6.26 -27.06 15.34
CA ALA A 465 5.07 -27.62 15.97
C ALA A 465 3.79 -26.89 15.50
N PRO A 466 2.61 -27.55 15.48
CA PRO A 466 1.36 -26.88 15.20
C PRO A 466 1.02 -25.85 16.28
N SER A 467 0.41 -24.72 15.87
CA SER A 467 -0.11 -23.74 16.81
C SER A 467 -1.32 -24.31 17.58
N ALA A 468 -1.39 -24.01 18.87
CA ALA A 468 -2.56 -24.32 19.71
C ALA A 468 -3.75 -23.38 19.41
N ASP A 469 -3.47 -22.16 18.95
CA ASP A 469 -4.47 -21.14 18.55
C ASP A 469 -4.14 -20.65 17.12
N PRO A 470 -4.43 -21.45 16.08
CA PRO A 470 -4.07 -21.11 14.71
C PRO A 470 -4.87 -19.92 14.20
N TRP A 471 -4.23 -19.04 13.47
CA TRP A 471 -4.89 -17.90 12.85
C TRP A 471 -5.94 -18.34 11.84
N ASN A 472 -7.05 -17.61 11.80
CA ASN A 472 -8.18 -17.86 10.92
C ASN A 472 -8.68 -16.55 10.30
N ASP A 473 -9.63 -16.63 9.36
CA ASP A 473 -10.13 -15.47 8.63
C ASP A 473 -10.80 -14.40 9.53
N ASP A 474 -11.28 -14.80 10.71
CA ASP A 474 -11.86 -13.88 11.70
C ASP A 474 -10.79 -13.23 12.60
N ARG A 475 -9.69 -13.94 12.84
CA ARG A 475 -8.62 -13.50 13.75
C ARG A 475 -7.23 -13.89 13.23
N ALA A 476 -6.55 -12.93 12.61
CA ALA A 476 -5.17 -13.03 12.19
C ALA A 476 -4.48 -11.67 12.38
N PRO A 477 -3.93 -11.38 13.58
CA PRO A 477 -3.38 -10.06 13.92
C PRO A 477 -1.97 -9.85 13.34
N VAL A 478 -1.80 -10.08 12.05
CA VAL A 478 -0.51 -9.98 11.33
C VAL A 478 0.10 -8.60 11.52
N GLU A 479 -0.67 -7.54 11.28
CA GLU A 479 -0.16 -6.16 11.38
C GLU A 479 0.32 -5.84 12.79
N TRP A 480 -0.48 -6.21 13.81
CA TRP A 480 -0.10 -5.99 15.21
C TRP A 480 1.20 -6.69 15.61
N VAL A 481 1.38 -7.95 15.19
CA VAL A 481 2.60 -8.72 15.48
C VAL A 481 3.80 -8.13 14.73
N THR A 482 3.60 -7.70 13.48
CA THR A 482 4.63 -7.06 12.67
C THR A 482 5.03 -5.71 13.25
N ASP A 483 4.07 -4.85 13.61
CA ASP A 483 4.33 -3.53 14.19
C ASP A 483 5.11 -3.66 15.49
N ARG A 484 4.70 -4.59 16.36
CA ARG A 484 5.41 -4.84 17.63
C ARG A 484 6.86 -5.28 17.37
N MET A 485 7.07 -6.20 16.42
CA MET A 485 8.41 -6.66 16.05
C MET A 485 9.29 -5.50 15.53
N ILE A 486 8.74 -4.62 14.70
CA ILE A 486 9.44 -3.45 14.15
C ILE A 486 9.77 -2.46 15.27
N VAL A 487 8.82 -2.16 16.15
CA VAL A 487 9.01 -1.24 17.27
C VAL A 487 10.04 -1.78 18.26
N ASP A 488 9.94 -3.05 18.66
CA ASP A 488 10.88 -3.68 19.58
C ASP A 488 12.31 -3.61 19.02
N PHE A 489 12.50 -3.95 17.74
CA PHE A 489 13.79 -3.87 17.06
C PHE A 489 14.37 -2.45 17.02
N ALA A 490 13.53 -1.45 16.72
CA ALA A 490 13.95 -0.07 16.68
C ALA A 490 14.28 0.50 18.09
N VAL A 491 13.51 0.10 19.14
CA VAL A 491 13.80 0.48 20.54
C VAL A 491 15.16 -0.05 21.01
N GLU A 492 15.54 -1.25 20.54
CA GLU A 492 16.83 -1.87 20.82
C GLU A 492 17.99 -1.25 20.02
N GLY A 493 17.73 -0.20 19.23
CA GLY A 493 18.72 0.50 18.43
C GLY A 493 19.02 -0.19 17.09
N GLY A 494 18.18 -1.16 16.70
CA GLY A 494 18.26 -1.82 15.41
C GLY A 494 17.93 -0.84 14.27
N ARG A 495 18.61 -1.01 13.14
CA ARG A 495 18.31 -0.28 11.91
C ARG A 495 17.98 -1.31 10.83
N PHE A 496 16.92 -1.04 10.10
CA PHE A 496 16.68 -1.67 8.82
C PHE A 496 17.60 -0.98 7.81
N ASP A 497 18.90 -1.34 7.84
CA ASP A 497 19.78 -0.93 6.77
C ASP A 497 19.20 -1.53 5.48
N GLU A 498 19.19 -0.75 4.39
CA GLU A 498 19.02 -1.32 3.05
C GLU A 498 19.96 -2.50 3.00
N ASP A 499 19.40 -3.71 2.90
CA ASP A 499 20.20 -4.93 2.85
C ASP A 499 21.18 -4.73 1.68
N PRO A 500 22.47 -4.48 1.91
CA PRO A 500 23.37 -4.41 0.80
C PRO A 500 23.30 -5.81 0.21
N LEU A 501 22.63 -5.94 -0.96
CA LEU A 501 22.90 -7.09 -1.80
C LEU A 501 24.41 -7.23 -1.80
N PRO A 502 24.98 -8.39 -1.40
CA PRO A 502 26.40 -8.51 -1.19
C PRO A 502 27.11 -7.89 -2.40
N THR A 503 27.74 -6.74 -2.17
CA THR A 503 28.69 -6.16 -3.08
C THR A 503 29.93 -7.00 -2.90
N GLU A 504 30.11 -7.92 -3.83
CA GLU A 504 31.28 -8.73 -4.13
C GLU A 504 31.54 -10.01 -3.31
N PRO A 505 32.07 -11.05 -4.05
CA PRO A 505 32.55 -12.28 -3.45
C PRO A 505 33.84 -12.09 -2.66
#